data_5ed833e341ef46371e9ee9b0b8fb78a2
#
_entry.id   5ed833e341ef46371e9ee9b0b8fb78a2
#
_cell.length_a   1.000
_cell.length_b   1.000
_cell.length_c   1.000
_cell.angle_alpha   90.00
_cell.angle_beta   90.00
_cell.angle_gamma   90.00
#
_symmetry.space_group_name_H-M   'P 1'
#
loop_
_entity.id
_entity.type
_entity.pdbx_description
1 polymer ?
#
loop_
_entity_poly.entity_id
_entity_poly.type
_entity_poly.pdbx_seq_one_letter_code
_entity_poly.pdbx_strand_id
1 'polypeptide(L)'
;MILSIIIVTLVGIPLGVTTLPTNLFNPPAGIGDVTFRIDVLSALRPEYFPWLLTFFVPDFFGTMGIILGVANQAGWLDENGDMPGIEKCFKIDSISTVLGSFFCMPVMTTYLESASGVEDGGRTGLTSITTSILFALMILFTPLALMVPGVATGPVLTIIGFQMLSSMRSIDYSDKTECLPAFIAVAMTILTYNIANGMALSIVSYLILKIAAGKVKDIPTPMYAVGACMLFYLYTLI
;
A
#
# COMPACT_ATOMS: atom_id res chain seq x y z
N MET A 1 -4.05 18.82 8.21
CA MET A 1 -3.43 18.21 7.01
C MET A 1 -3.73 19.00 5.73
N ILE A 2 -4.99 19.15 5.28
CA ILE A 2 -5.34 19.87 4.02
C ILE A 2 -4.81 21.29 4.02
N LEU A 3 -4.99 22.03 5.12
CA LEU A 3 -4.52 23.41 5.24
C LEU A 3 -3.00 23.53 5.11
N SER A 4 -2.24 22.59 5.66
CA SER A 4 -0.76 22.57 5.53
C SER A 4 -0.32 22.32 4.09
N ILE A 5 -0.98 21.40 3.37
CA ILE A 5 -0.71 21.17 1.94
C ILE A 5 -0.97 22.45 1.13
N ILE A 6 -2.09 23.12 1.37
CA ILE A 6 -2.45 24.37 0.67
C ILE A 6 -1.40 25.46 0.96
N ILE A 7 -1.05 25.68 2.23
CA ILE A 7 -0.08 26.71 2.62
C ILE A 7 1.29 26.42 1.98
N VAL A 8 1.79 25.20 2.07
CA VAL A 8 3.11 24.85 1.50
C VAL A 8 3.09 24.96 -0.01
N THR A 9 2.00 24.57 -0.68
CA THR A 9 1.86 24.71 -2.12
C THR A 9 1.87 26.20 -2.54
N LEU A 10 1.13 27.07 -1.82
CA LEU A 10 1.09 28.50 -2.08
C LEU A 10 2.45 29.18 -1.84
N VAL A 11 3.15 28.80 -0.75
CA VAL A 11 4.50 29.30 -0.47
C VAL A 11 5.51 28.79 -1.50
N GLY A 12 5.28 27.60 -2.04
CA GLY A 12 6.12 27.02 -3.09
C GLY A 12 6.11 27.78 -4.42
N ILE A 13 5.05 28.59 -4.70
CA ILE A 13 4.95 29.39 -5.93
C ILE A 13 6.08 30.43 -6.00
N PRO A 14 6.25 31.35 -5.05
CA PRO A 14 7.33 32.34 -5.12
C PRO A 14 8.73 31.74 -4.99
N LEU A 15 8.85 30.54 -4.43
CA LEU A 15 10.12 29.81 -4.31
C LEU A 15 10.49 29.01 -5.57
N GLY A 16 9.64 29.02 -6.60
CA GLY A 16 9.88 28.29 -7.86
C GLY A 16 9.76 26.76 -7.73
N VAL A 17 9.26 26.25 -6.62
CA VAL A 17 9.05 24.82 -6.38
C VAL A 17 7.72 24.35 -6.97
N THR A 18 6.73 25.25 -7.00
CA THR A 18 5.38 24.97 -7.51
C THR A 18 5.18 25.73 -8.82
N THR A 19 4.87 25.02 -9.89
CA THR A 19 4.53 25.62 -11.20
C THR A 19 3.03 25.87 -11.26
N LEU A 20 2.65 27.11 -11.62
CA LEU A 20 1.25 27.43 -11.86
C LEU A 20 0.77 26.76 -13.15
N PRO A 21 -0.37 26.08 -13.13
CA PRO A 21 -0.93 25.48 -14.34
C PRO A 21 -1.43 26.60 -15.27
N THR A 22 -1.19 26.44 -16.57
CA THR A 22 -1.70 27.34 -17.59
C THR A 22 -3.20 27.27 -17.77
N ASN A 23 -3.77 26.06 -17.54
CA ASN A 23 -5.19 25.78 -17.58
C ASN A 23 -5.63 25.13 -16.28
N LEU A 24 -6.73 25.59 -15.70
CA LEU A 24 -7.30 24.99 -14.49
C LEU A 24 -8.13 23.74 -14.79
N PHE A 25 -8.64 23.64 -16.00
CA PHE A 25 -9.50 22.56 -16.45
C PHE A 25 -8.88 21.90 -17.67
N ASN A 26 -8.52 20.64 -17.53
CA ASN A 26 -8.01 19.83 -18.63
C ASN A 26 -8.50 18.39 -18.44
N PRO A 27 -9.53 17.99 -19.21
CA PRO A 27 -9.99 16.61 -19.16
C PRO A 27 -8.86 15.68 -19.62
N PRO A 28 -8.72 14.50 -19.02
CA PRO A 28 -7.67 13.57 -19.39
C PRO A 28 -7.80 13.15 -20.86
N ALA A 29 -6.73 13.39 -21.64
CA ALA A 29 -6.64 12.98 -23.03
C ALA A 29 -5.98 11.60 -23.13
N GLY A 30 -6.39 10.78 -24.11
CA GLY A 30 -5.73 9.52 -24.42
C GLY A 30 -6.17 8.30 -23.60
N ILE A 31 -7.08 8.44 -22.63
CA ILE A 31 -7.60 7.28 -21.86
C ILE A 31 -8.25 6.26 -22.81
N GLY A 32 -9.00 6.72 -23.83
CA GLY A 32 -9.65 5.85 -24.81
C GLY A 32 -8.67 5.01 -25.64
N ASP A 33 -7.44 5.47 -25.80
CA ASP A 33 -6.45 4.77 -26.62
C ASP A 33 -5.87 3.52 -25.94
N VAL A 34 -5.93 3.46 -24.62
CA VAL A 34 -5.37 2.37 -23.80
C VAL A 34 -6.46 1.51 -23.16
N THR A 35 -7.68 2.04 -23.03
CA THR A 35 -8.80 1.34 -22.41
C THR A 35 -9.15 0.06 -23.19
N PHE A 36 -9.36 -1.05 -22.48
CA PHE A 36 -9.69 -2.38 -23.01
C PHE A 36 -8.63 -3.02 -23.93
N ARG A 37 -7.38 -2.55 -23.91
CA ARG A 37 -6.25 -3.15 -24.66
C ARG A 37 -5.42 -4.11 -23.81
N ILE A 38 -6.07 -4.95 -23.01
CA ILE A 38 -5.39 -5.92 -22.13
C ILE A 38 -5.03 -7.16 -22.95
N ASP A 39 -3.77 -7.57 -22.89
CA ASP A 39 -3.28 -8.85 -23.38
C ASP A 39 -2.93 -9.78 -22.21
N VAL A 40 -3.96 -10.46 -21.70
CA VAL A 40 -3.83 -11.40 -20.57
C VAL A 40 -2.94 -12.59 -20.93
N LEU A 41 -3.04 -13.09 -22.19
CA LEU A 41 -2.28 -14.27 -22.61
C LEU A 41 -0.78 -13.99 -22.65
N SER A 42 -0.39 -12.82 -23.12
CA SER A 42 1.02 -12.42 -23.09
C SER A 42 1.53 -12.20 -21.66
N ALA A 43 0.71 -11.64 -20.77
CA ALA A 43 1.07 -11.43 -19.38
C ALA A 43 1.30 -12.73 -18.58
N LEU A 44 0.68 -13.84 -19.00
CA LEU A 44 0.85 -15.16 -18.35
C LEU A 44 2.08 -15.93 -18.83
N ARG A 45 2.91 -15.37 -19.70
CA ARG A 45 4.17 -16.02 -20.10
C ARG A 45 5.12 -16.10 -18.90
N PRO A 46 5.89 -17.20 -18.77
CA PRO A 46 6.81 -17.40 -17.64
C PRO A 46 7.84 -16.27 -17.45
N GLU A 47 8.18 -15.57 -18.54
CA GLU A 47 9.11 -14.44 -18.54
C GLU A 47 8.63 -13.25 -17.69
N TYR A 48 7.30 -13.09 -17.55
CA TYR A 48 6.70 -12.00 -16.77
C TYR A 48 6.37 -12.39 -15.33
N PHE A 49 6.58 -13.65 -14.95
CA PHE A 49 6.27 -14.11 -13.60
C PHE A 49 7.02 -13.35 -12.48
N PRO A 50 8.30 -13.00 -12.61
CA PRO A 50 8.98 -12.16 -11.63
C PRO A 50 8.31 -10.78 -11.47
N TRP A 51 7.89 -10.18 -12.57
CA TRP A 51 7.19 -8.89 -12.55
C TRP A 51 5.82 -8.99 -11.88
N LEU A 52 5.08 -10.08 -12.12
CA LEU A 52 3.81 -10.33 -11.43
C LEU A 52 4.01 -10.40 -9.91
N LEU A 53 5.06 -11.08 -9.45
CA LEU A 53 5.39 -11.13 -8.02
C LEU A 53 5.80 -9.76 -7.47
N THR A 54 6.57 -8.98 -8.24
CA THR A 54 6.99 -7.62 -7.84
C THR A 54 5.81 -6.70 -7.59
N PHE A 55 4.71 -6.83 -8.34
CA PHE A 55 3.50 -6.05 -8.12
C PHE A 55 2.58 -6.69 -7.09
N PHE A 56 2.41 -8.01 -7.12
CA PHE A 56 1.50 -8.73 -6.23
C PHE A 56 1.90 -8.64 -4.75
N VAL A 57 3.19 -8.79 -4.46
CA VAL A 57 3.69 -8.86 -3.08
C VAL A 57 3.42 -7.57 -2.30
N PRO A 58 3.83 -6.38 -2.79
CA PRO A 58 3.54 -5.13 -2.09
C PRO A 58 2.04 -4.84 -2.00
N ASP A 59 1.28 -5.21 -3.02
CA ASP A 59 -0.16 -5.01 -3.05
C ASP A 59 -0.86 -5.86 -1.97
N PHE A 60 -0.66 -7.16 -2.01
CA PHE A 60 -1.32 -8.08 -1.07
C PHE A 60 -0.96 -7.79 0.39
N PHE A 61 0.34 -7.70 0.69
CA PHE A 61 0.77 -7.46 2.08
C PHE A 61 0.56 -6.00 2.51
N GLY A 62 0.68 -5.06 1.58
CA GLY A 62 0.38 -3.66 1.82
C GLY A 62 -1.09 -3.46 2.18
N THR A 63 -2.00 -3.99 1.37
CA THR A 63 -3.44 -3.99 1.64
C THR A 63 -3.75 -4.66 2.99
N MET A 64 -3.15 -5.82 3.28
CA MET A 64 -3.34 -6.50 4.58
C MET A 64 -2.90 -5.62 5.75
N GLY A 65 -1.70 -5.04 5.66
CA GLY A 65 -1.17 -4.18 6.72
C GLY A 65 -2.02 -2.92 6.95
N ILE A 66 -2.49 -2.28 5.88
CA ILE A 66 -3.34 -1.10 5.96
C ILE A 66 -4.71 -1.44 6.53
N ILE A 67 -5.35 -2.53 6.08
CA ILE A 67 -6.65 -2.98 6.59
C ILE A 67 -6.56 -3.25 8.09
N LEU A 68 -5.56 -4.02 8.53
CA LEU A 68 -5.36 -4.32 9.95
C LEU A 68 -5.04 -3.06 10.76
N GLY A 69 -4.23 -2.15 10.22
CA GLY A 69 -3.91 -0.88 10.86
C GLY A 69 -5.13 0.00 11.05
N VAL A 70 -5.96 0.14 10.01
CA VAL A 70 -7.21 0.91 10.08
C VAL A 70 -8.22 0.23 10.99
N ALA A 71 -8.34 -1.11 10.95
CA ALA A 71 -9.22 -1.88 11.82
C ALA A 71 -8.84 -1.73 13.30
N ASN A 72 -7.54 -1.68 13.60
CA ASN A 72 -7.05 -1.43 14.95
C ASN A 72 -7.47 -0.04 15.46
N GLN A 73 -7.30 1.00 14.65
CA GLN A 73 -7.76 2.35 14.99
C GLN A 73 -9.27 2.46 15.14
N ALA A 74 -10.01 1.72 14.31
CA ALA A 74 -11.47 1.68 14.35
C ALA A 74 -12.03 0.86 15.54
N GLY A 75 -11.19 0.06 16.21
CA GLY A 75 -11.60 -0.87 17.25
C GLY A 75 -12.40 -2.06 16.69
N TRP A 76 -12.08 -2.52 15.48
CA TRP A 76 -12.75 -3.64 14.80
C TRP A 76 -12.01 -4.98 14.92
N LEU A 77 -10.85 -4.97 15.55
CA LEU A 77 -10.11 -6.21 15.81
C LEU A 77 -10.75 -6.97 16.97
N ASP A 78 -10.76 -8.29 16.86
CA ASP A 78 -11.17 -9.18 17.94
C ASP A 78 -10.05 -9.35 19.01
N GLU A 79 -10.31 -10.16 20.03
CA GLU A 79 -9.36 -10.42 21.12
C GLU A 79 -8.06 -11.09 20.65
N ASN A 80 -8.08 -11.74 19.49
CA ASN A 80 -6.92 -12.38 18.87
C ASN A 80 -6.14 -11.44 17.94
N GLY A 81 -6.65 -10.23 17.71
CA GLY A 81 -6.09 -9.28 16.76
C GLY A 81 -6.50 -9.52 15.31
N ASP A 82 -7.49 -10.38 15.06
CA ASP A 82 -8.04 -10.65 13.75
C ASP A 82 -9.19 -9.70 13.43
N MET A 83 -9.32 -9.33 12.14
CA MET A 83 -10.44 -8.52 11.66
C MET A 83 -11.54 -9.42 11.11
N PRO A 84 -12.73 -9.50 11.75
CA PRO A 84 -13.85 -10.25 11.19
C PRO A 84 -14.27 -9.69 9.82
N GLY A 85 -14.32 -10.56 8.82
CA GLY A 85 -14.71 -10.18 7.46
C GLY A 85 -13.62 -9.58 6.58
N ILE A 86 -12.35 -9.67 6.96
CA ILE A 86 -11.20 -9.22 6.17
C ILE A 86 -11.22 -9.80 4.74
N GLU A 87 -11.75 -11.02 4.57
CA GLU A 87 -11.91 -11.66 3.26
C GLU A 87 -12.75 -10.84 2.28
N LYS A 88 -13.75 -10.09 2.79
CA LYS A 88 -14.58 -9.21 1.96
C LYS A 88 -13.77 -8.04 1.43
N CYS A 89 -12.86 -7.51 2.26
CA CYS A 89 -11.96 -6.43 1.86
C CYS A 89 -11.05 -6.90 0.73
N PHE A 90 -10.41 -8.07 0.86
CA PHE A 90 -9.57 -8.64 -0.19
C PHE A 90 -10.34 -8.96 -1.49
N LYS A 91 -11.59 -9.44 -1.38
CA LYS A 91 -12.44 -9.66 -2.56
C LYS A 91 -12.72 -8.36 -3.31
N ILE A 92 -13.03 -7.28 -2.58
CA ILE A 92 -13.29 -5.97 -3.19
C ILE A 92 -12.01 -5.42 -3.81
N ASP A 93 -10.89 -5.51 -3.13
CA ASP A 93 -9.57 -5.08 -3.58
C ASP A 93 -9.19 -5.79 -4.90
N SER A 94 -9.30 -7.11 -4.94
CA SER A 94 -9.04 -7.92 -6.14
C SER A 94 -9.97 -7.57 -7.31
N ILE A 95 -11.27 -7.39 -7.05
CA ILE A 95 -12.24 -7.00 -8.08
C ILE A 95 -11.91 -5.59 -8.60
N SER A 96 -11.57 -4.67 -7.72
CA SER A 96 -11.20 -3.30 -8.08
C SER A 96 -9.94 -3.28 -8.96
N THR A 97 -8.92 -4.07 -8.61
CA THR A 97 -7.68 -4.20 -9.39
C THR A 97 -7.97 -4.77 -10.79
N VAL A 98 -8.82 -5.81 -10.89
CA VAL A 98 -9.24 -6.35 -12.20
C VAL A 98 -10.00 -5.30 -13.00
N LEU A 99 -10.94 -4.58 -12.40
CA LEU A 99 -11.68 -3.52 -13.10
C LEU A 99 -10.75 -2.37 -13.51
N GLY A 100 -9.84 -1.95 -12.62
CA GLY A 100 -8.85 -0.90 -12.90
C GLY A 100 -7.94 -1.25 -14.08
N SER A 101 -7.57 -2.53 -14.22
CA SER A 101 -6.71 -2.97 -15.32
C SER A 101 -7.33 -2.72 -16.69
N PHE A 102 -8.66 -2.79 -16.85
CA PHE A 102 -9.35 -2.45 -18.11
C PHE A 102 -9.15 -0.99 -18.53
N PHE A 103 -8.82 -0.12 -17.59
CA PHE A 103 -8.51 1.29 -17.82
C PHE A 103 -7.00 1.56 -17.78
N CYS A 104 -6.16 0.52 -17.86
CA CYS A 104 -4.70 0.60 -17.72
C CYS A 104 -4.24 1.30 -16.44
N MET A 105 -5.04 1.19 -15.38
CA MET A 105 -4.64 1.66 -14.06
C MET A 105 -3.65 0.67 -13.44
N PRO A 106 -2.70 1.16 -12.63
CA PRO A 106 -1.86 0.27 -11.83
C PRO A 106 -2.72 -0.50 -10.81
N VAL A 107 -2.07 -1.36 -10.05
CA VAL A 107 -2.71 -2.12 -8.98
C VAL A 107 -3.50 -1.18 -8.06
N MET A 108 -4.75 -1.54 -7.79
CA MET A 108 -5.65 -0.78 -6.91
C MET A 108 -5.46 -1.30 -5.50
N THR A 109 -4.80 -0.53 -4.66
CA THR A 109 -4.54 -0.91 -3.26
C THR A 109 -5.30 0.01 -2.28
N THR A 110 -5.45 -0.44 -1.06
CA THR A 110 -6.01 0.39 0.03
C THR A 110 -5.06 1.54 0.39
N TYR A 111 -5.62 2.67 0.77
CA TYR A 111 -4.86 3.87 1.15
C TYR A 111 -4.71 4.00 2.66
N LEU A 112 -3.48 4.27 3.08
CA LEU A 112 -3.15 4.52 4.49
C LEU A 112 -3.87 5.76 5.03
N GLU A 113 -4.09 6.75 4.17
CA GLU A 113 -4.80 8.00 4.48
C GLU A 113 -6.25 7.78 4.91
N SER A 114 -6.84 6.61 4.60
CA SER A 114 -8.15 6.21 5.10
C SER A 114 -8.21 6.17 6.62
N ALA A 115 -7.07 5.96 7.30
CA ALA A 115 -6.97 6.00 8.75
C ALA A 115 -7.42 7.35 9.32
N SER A 116 -7.05 8.47 8.69
CA SER A 116 -7.47 9.79 9.11
C SER A 116 -8.98 10.01 8.98
N GLY A 117 -9.59 9.46 7.92
CA GLY A 117 -11.05 9.50 7.75
C GLY A 117 -11.80 8.70 8.83
N VAL A 118 -11.20 7.59 9.29
CA VAL A 118 -11.75 6.80 10.41
C VAL A 118 -11.60 7.54 11.74
N GLU A 119 -10.47 8.21 11.98
CA GLU A 119 -10.25 9.06 13.16
C GLU A 119 -11.27 10.21 13.23
N ASP A 120 -11.59 10.83 12.09
CA ASP A 120 -12.59 11.88 11.98
C ASP A 120 -14.05 11.38 12.11
N GLY A 121 -14.24 10.07 12.33
CA GLY A 121 -15.54 9.45 12.58
C GLY A 121 -16.20 8.78 11.38
N GLY A 122 -15.50 8.61 10.26
CA GLY A 122 -15.97 7.85 9.10
C GLY A 122 -16.14 6.36 9.43
N ARG A 123 -17.38 5.86 9.42
CA ARG A 123 -17.71 4.48 9.83
C ARG A 123 -18.53 3.70 8.81
N THR A 124 -18.92 4.33 7.72
CA THR A 124 -19.83 3.74 6.74
C THR A 124 -19.28 3.87 5.32
N GLY A 125 -19.81 3.04 4.41
CA GLY A 125 -19.48 3.11 2.98
C GLY A 125 -19.80 4.45 2.32
N LEU A 126 -20.63 5.30 2.96
CA LEU A 126 -20.92 6.64 2.47
C LEU A 126 -19.63 7.51 2.42
N THR A 127 -18.73 7.35 3.38
CA THR A 127 -17.42 8.01 3.38
C THR A 127 -16.64 7.66 2.12
N SER A 128 -16.57 6.37 1.77
CA SER A 128 -15.87 5.90 0.57
C SER A 128 -16.53 6.41 -0.71
N ILE A 129 -17.86 6.45 -0.79
CA ILE A 129 -18.58 7.00 -1.94
C ILE A 129 -18.27 8.49 -2.11
N THR A 130 -18.30 9.25 -1.02
CA THR A 130 -17.98 10.69 -1.05
C THR A 130 -16.54 10.92 -1.54
N THR A 131 -15.59 10.15 -1.01
CA THR A 131 -14.19 10.21 -1.45
C THR A 131 -14.05 9.86 -2.92
N SER A 132 -14.74 8.83 -3.40
CA SER A 132 -14.72 8.44 -4.82
C SER A 132 -15.28 9.54 -5.74
N ILE A 133 -16.35 10.21 -5.33
CA ILE A 133 -16.92 11.35 -6.10
C ILE A 133 -15.91 12.50 -6.14
N LEU A 134 -15.24 12.81 -5.02
CA LEU A 134 -14.22 13.85 -4.98
C LEU A 134 -13.03 13.52 -5.88
N PHE A 135 -12.56 12.26 -5.90
CA PHE A 135 -11.52 11.83 -6.84
C PHE A 135 -11.98 11.96 -8.29
N ALA A 136 -13.22 11.55 -8.60
CA ALA A 136 -13.75 11.70 -9.95
C ALA A 136 -13.82 13.18 -10.40
N LEU A 137 -14.19 14.09 -9.49
CA LEU A 137 -14.16 15.52 -9.75
C LEU A 137 -12.72 16.03 -9.98
N MET A 138 -11.75 15.55 -9.18
CA MET A 138 -10.35 15.93 -9.32
C MET A 138 -9.73 15.51 -10.66
N ILE A 139 -10.26 14.49 -11.33
CA ILE A 139 -9.83 14.14 -12.70
C ILE A 139 -10.03 15.32 -13.65
N LEU A 140 -11.11 16.06 -13.51
CA LEU A 140 -11.37 17.26 -14.34
C LEU A 140 -10.41 18.40 -14.00
N PHE A 141 -9.92 18.44 -12.77
CA PHE A 141 -8.97 19.43 -12.26
C PHE A 141 -7.55 18.87 -12.14
N THR A 142 -7.19 17.93 -13.01
CA THR A 142 -5.84 17.31 -13.03
C THR A 142 -4.69 18.31 -12.93
N PRO A 143 -4.68 19.45 -13.68
CA PRO A 143 -3.60 20.42 -13.57
C PRO A 143 -3.46 21.03 -12.16
N LEU A 144 -4.58 21.18 -11.44
CA LEU A 144 -4.58 21.68 -10.06
C LEU A 144 -4.01 20.64 -9.10
N ALA A 145 -4.37 19.37 -9.29
CA ALA A 145 -3.82 18.26 -8.49
C ALA A 145 -2.30 18.11 -8.69
N LEU A 146 -1.83 18.21 -9.94
CA LEU A 146 -0.41 18.12 -10.28
C LEU A 146 0.41 19.35 -9.82
N MET A 147 -0.24 20.43 -9.45
CA MET A 147 0.43 21.62 -8.90
C MET A 147 0.99 21.37 -7.48
N VAL A 148 0.41 20.40 -6.74
CA VAL A 148 0.84 20.09 -5.37
C VAL A 148 2.22 19.44 -5.39
N PRO A 149 3.27 20.10 -4.87
CA PRO A 149 4.61 19.54 -4.89
C PRO A 149 4.77 18.45 -3.82
N GLY A 150 5.66 17.48 -4.06
CA GLY A 150 5.96 16.40 -3.09
C GLY A 150 6.45 16.91 -1.73
N VAL A 151 7.04 18.11 -1.69
CA VAL A 151 7.44 18.76 -0.43
C VAL A 151 6.23 19.12 0.44
N ALA A 152 5.06 19.31 -0.15
CA ALA A 152 3.82 19.60 0.59
C ALA A 152 3.17 18.31 1.13
N THR A 153 3.30 17.20 0.42
CA THR A 153 2.69 15.91 0.81
C THR A 153 3.57 15.08 1.74
N GLY A 154 4.90 15.18 1.61
CA GLY A 154 5.87 14.42 2.42
C GLY A 154 5.65 14.52 3.93
N PRO A 155 5.53 15.72 4.53
CA PRO A 155 5.27 15.87 5.97
C PRO A 155 3.96 15.23 6.41
N VAL A 156 2.93 15.27 5.59
CA VAL A 156 1.62 14.66 5.89
C VAL A 156 1.76 13.14 5.96
N LEU A 157 2.43 12.53 4.96
CA LEU A 157 2.72 11.10 4.96
C LEU A 157 3.57 10.68 6.16
N THR A 158 4.52 11.52 6.57
CA THR A 158 5.33 11.27 7.76
C THR A 158 4.49 11.24 9.03
N ILE A 159 3.53 12.15 9.18
CA ILE A 159 2.61 12.16 10.34
C ILE A 159 1.73 10.91 10.34
N ILE A 160 1.16 10.54 9.20
CA ILE A 160 0.34 9.32 9.07
C ILE A 160 1.19 8.07 9.40
N GLY A 161 2.41 7.98 8.85
CA GLY A 161 3.33 6.90 9.17
C GLY A 161 3.66 6.82 10.67
N PHE A 162 3.82 7.97 11.34
CA PHE A 162 4.04 8.02 12.79
C PHE A 162 2.83 7.48 13.57
N GLN A 163 1.61 7.81 13.18
CA GLN A 163 0.39 7.26 13.81
C GLN A 163 0.35 5.73 13.69
N MET A 164 0.78 5.19 12.54
CA MET A 164 0.82 3.74 12.31
C MET A 164 1.91 3.00 13.10
N LEU A 165 2.92 3.70 13.63
CA LEU A 165 3.91 3.08 14.53
C LEU A 165 3.27 2.47 15.79
N SER A 166 2.08 2.90 16.17
CA SER A 166 1.32 2.29 17.27
C SER A 166 1.08 0.79 17.07
N SER A 167 0.93 0.34 15.82
CA SER A 167 0.76 -1.07 15.47
C SER A 167 1.99 -1.92 15.76
N MET A 168 3.18 -1.33 15.86
CA MET A 168 4.41 -2.04 16.24
C MET A 168 4.40 -2.50 17.70
N ARG A 169 3.49 -1.98 18.54
CA ARG A 169 3.35 -2.42 19.94
C ARG A 169 2.85 -3.87 20.05
N SER A 170 2.22 -4.40 19.01
CA SER A 170 1.75 -5.80 18.98
C SER A 170 2.89 -6.81 18.73
N ILE A 171 4.10 -6.34 18.37
CA ILE A 171 5.25 -7.20 18.16
C ILE A 171 5.81 -7.61 19.52
N ASP A 172 6.01 -8.92 19.74
CA ASP A 172 6.73 -9.42 20.90
C ASP A 172 8.24 -9.19 20.76
N TYR A 173 8.71 -8.11 21.37
CA TYR A 173 10.14 -7.76 21.37
C TYR A 173 11.00 -8.71 22.20
N SER A 174 10.42 -9.55 23.05
CA SER A 174 11.16 -10.57 23.82
C SER A 174 11.49 -11.79 22.95
N ASP A 175 10.68 -12.09 21.94
CA ASP A 175 10.94 -13.15 20.98
C ASP A 175 11.75 -12.64 19.78
N LYS A 176 13.04 -12.98 19.76
CA LYS A 176 13.95 -12.61 18.67
C LYS A 176 13.51 -13.15 17.31
N THR A 177 12.74 -14.24 17.30
CA THR A 177 12.23 -14.84 16.04
C THR A 177 11.09 -14.06 15.42
N GLU A 178 10.51 -13.10 16.13
CA GLU A 178 9.48 -12.17 15.65
C GLU A 178 10.00 -10.74 15.48
N CYS A 179 10.73 -10.27 16.49
CA CYS A 179 11.28 -8.92 16.48
C CYS A 179 12.30 -8.68 15.37
N LEU A 180 13.22 -9.64 15.12
CA LEU A 180 14.28 -9.46 14.12
C LEU A 180 13.74 -9.43 12.67
N PRO A 181 12.81 -10.31 12.25
CA PRO A 181 12.16 -10.17 10.94
C PRO A 181 11.42 -8.84 10.77
N ALA A 182 10.71 -8.36 11.80
CA ALA A 182 10.03 -7.07 11.75
C ALA A 182 11.02 -5.91 11.56
N PHE A 183 12.16 -5.94 12.25
CA PHE A 183 13.23 -4.98 12.04
C PHE A 183 13.81 -5.05 10.62
N ILE A 184 14.05 -6.25 10.10
CA ILE A 184 14.54 -6.48 8.72
C ILE A 184 13.56 -5.92 7.70
N ALA A 185 12.24 -6.10 7.91
CA ALA A 185 11.21 -5.53 7.02
C ALA A 185 11.39 -4.03 6.85
N VAL A 186 11.48 -3.30 7.95
CA VAL A 186 11.62 -1.83 7.94
C VAL A 186 12.97 -1.41 7.37
N ALA A 187 14.06 -1.97 7.88
CA ALA A 187 15.41 -1.60 7.48
C ALA A 187 15.66 -1.86 5.99
N MET A 188 15.28 -3.04 5.49
CA MET A 188 15.51 -3.41 4.10
C MET A 188 14.57 -2.67 3.14
N THR A 189 13.34 -2.34 3.54
CA THR A 189 12.48 -1.46 2.74
C THR A 189 13.13 -0.09 2.52
N ILE A 190 13.71 0.49 3.56
CA ILE A 190 14.38 1.80 3.47
C ILE A 190 15.66 1.69 2.64
N LEU A 191 16.49 0.68 2.89
CA LEU A 191 17.79 0.53 2.21
C LEU A 191 17.64 0.20 0.72
N THR A 192 16.61 -0.56 0.35
CA THR A 192 16.40 -0.98 -1.05
C THR A 192 15.42 -0.07 -1.81
N TYR A 193 14.80 0.90 -1.13
CA TYR A 193 13.70 1.72 -1.66
C TYR A 193 12.57 0.89 -2.27
N ASN A 194 12.40 -0.34 -1.79
CA ASN A 194 11.42 -1.29 -2.33
C ASN A 194 10.77 -2.09 -1.21
N ILE A 195 9.45 -1.95 -1.09
CA ILE A 195 8.66 -2.64 -0.07
C ILE A 195 8.71 -4.16 -0.28
N ALA A 196 8.66 -4.63 -1.54
CA ALA A 196 8.70 -6.06 -1.84
C ALA A 196 9.99 -6.71 -1.34
N ASN A 197 11.14 -6.03 -1.47
CA ASN A 197 12.43 -6.53 -0.98
C ASN A 197 12.45 -6.63 0.55
N GLY A 198 11.94 -5.59 1.23
CA GLY A 198 11.83 -5.59 2.69
C GLY A 198 10.96 -6.74 3.19
N MET A 199 9.80 -6.94 2.58
CA MET A 199 8.88 -8.02 2.94
C MET A 199 9.44 -9.39 2.63
N ALA A 200 10.05 -9.58 1.45
CA ALA A 200 10.64 -10.87 1.07
C ALA A 200 11.75 -11.28 2.05
N LEU A 201 12.67 -10.35 2.36
CA LEU A 201 13.75 -10.62 3.30
C LEU A 201 13.23 -10.85 4.72
N SER A 202 12.19 -10.13 5.15
CA SER A 202 11.53 -10.34 6.43
C SER A 202 10.92 -11.73 6.55
N ILE A 203 10.10 -12.14 5.58
CA ILE A 203 9.43 -13.46 5.58
C ILE A 203 10.45 -14.59 5.54
N VAL A 204 11.46 -14.49 4.70
CA VAL A 204 12.54 -15.49 4.63
C VAL A 204 13.31 -15.57 5.95
N SER A 205 13.65 -14.43 6.55
CA SER A 205 14.33 -14.39 7.85
C SER A 205 13.47 -14.95 8.97
N TYR A 206 12.17 -14.69 8.96
CA TYR A 206 11.21 -15.28 9.92
C TYR A 206 11.21 -16.80 9.85
N LEU A 207 11.10 -17.38 8.66
CA LEU A 207 11.15 -18.82 8.47
C LEU A 207 12.47 -19.42 8.95
N ILE A 208 13.60 -18.82 8.57
CA ILE A 208 14.93 -19.28 8.97
C ILE A 208 15.07 -19.26 10.50
N LEU A 209 14.68 -18.16 11.13
CA LEU A 209 14.82 -17.99 12.58
C LEU A 209 13.89 -18.91 13.37
N LYS A 210 12.63 -19.08 12.96
CA LYS A 210 11.70 -20.02 13.61
C LYS A 210 12.18 -21.47 13.47
N ILE A 211 12.69 -21.88 12.31
CA ILE A 211 13.26 -23.21 12.09
C ILE A 211 14.52 -23.40 12.96
N ALA A 212 15.44 -22.44 12.96
CA ALA A 212 16.66 -22.49 13.75
C ALA A 212 16.41 -22.53 15.27
N ALA A 213 15.36 -21.85 15.73
CA ALA A 213 14.93 -21.86 17.12
C ALA A 213 14.13 -23.11 17.52
N GLY A 214 13.88 -24.05 16.60
CA GLY A 214 13.06 -25.24 16.86
C GLY A 214 11.56 -24.97 17.01
N LYS A 215 11.10 -23.77 16.68
CA LYS A 215 9.70 -23.31 16.77
C LYS A 215 8.91 -23.60 15.48
N VAL A 216 9.16 -24.74 14.83
CA VAL A 216 8.53 -25.10 13.54
C VAL A 216 7.01 -25.22 13.65
N LYS A 217 6.50 -25.60 14.83
CA LYS A 217 5.05 -25.74 15.06
C LYS A 217 4.31 -24.41 15.08
N ASP A 218 5.01 -23.31 15.33
CA ASP A 218 4.44 -21.96 15.39
C ASP A 218 4.32 -21.34 14.00
N ILE A 219 4.83 -22.01 12.96
CA ILE A 219 4.78 -21.54 11.58
C ILE A 219 3.49 -22.04 10.92
N PRO A 220 2.58 -21.16 10.51
CA PRO A 220 1.40 -21.57 9.75
C PRO A 220 1.79 -22.23 8.43
N THR A 221 1.11 -23.33 8.09
CA THR A 221 1.41 -24.09 6.84
C THR A 221 1.45 -23.20 5.58
N PRO A 222 0.54 -22.22 5.36
CA PRO A 222 0.61 -21.33 4.20
C PRO A 222 1.89 -20.49 4.14
N MET A 223 2.53 -20.22 5.29
CA MET A 223 3.74 -19.40 5.34
C MET A 223 4.93 -20.04 4.62
N TYR A 224 4.98 -21.38 4.55
CA TYR A 224 6.01 -22.08 3.77
C TYR A 224 5.86 -21.83 2.26
N ALA A 225 4.63 -21.81 1.75
CA ALA A 225 4.35 -21.51 0.35
C ALA A 225 4.71 -20.04 0.04
N VAL A 226 4.32 -19.12 0.93
CA VAL A 226 4.69 -17.70 0.81
C VAL A 226 6.21 -17.54 0.84
N GLY A 227 6.91 -18.20 1.76
CA GLY A 227 8.36 -18.16 1.86
C GLY A 227 9.07 -18.70 0.61
N ALA A 228 8.56 -19.78 0.01
CA ALA A 228 9.09 -20.31 -1.24
C ALA A 228 8.92 -19.30 -2.39
N CYS A 229 7.76 -18.65 -2.49
CA CYS A 229 7.52 -17.57 -3.46
C CYS A 229 8.48 -16.39 -3.23
N MET A 230 8.73 -16.01 -1.97
CA MET A 230 9.66 -14.91 -1.65
C MET A 230 11.11 -15.26 -1.96
N LEU A 231 11.53 -16.49 -1.71
CA LEU A 231 12.85 -16.97 -2.10
C LEU A 231 13.01 -16.96 -3.63
N PHE A 232 11.99 -17.41 -4.36
CA PHE A 232 12.00 -17.35 -5.81
C PHE A 232 12.06 -15.89 -6.31
N TYR A 233 11.28 -14.99 -5.71
CA TYR A 233 11.33 -13.56 -6.01
C TYR A 233 12.74 -12.99 -5.80
N LEU A 234 13.38 -13.26 -4.65
CA LEU A 234 14.74 -12.80 -4.38
C LEU A 234 15.76 -13.38 -5.36
N TYR A 235 15.60 -14.64 -5.78
CA TYR A 235 16.45 -15.27 -6.78
C TYR A 235 16.34 -14.56 -8.14
N THR A 236 15.17 -14.05 -8.52
CA THR A 236 14.97 -13.33 -9.79
C THR A 236 15.56 -11.91 -9.80
N LEU A 237 15.96 -11.39 -8.63
CA LEU A 237 16.61 -10.07 -8.51
C LEU A 237 18.13 -10.12 -8.67
N ILE A 238 18.74 -11.32 -8.59
CA ILE A 238 20.17 -11.56 -8.76
C ILE A 238 20.46 -11.86 -10.21
#